data_df3ca40e0d8e532fb71e5590fffc333b
#
_entry.id   df3ca40e0d8e532fb71e5590fffc333b
#
_cell.length_a   1.000
_cell.length_b   1.000
_cell.length_c   1.000
_cell.angle_alpha   90.00
_cell.angle_beta   90.00
_cell.angle_gamma   90.00
#
_symmetry.space_group_name_H-M   'P 1'
#
loop_
_entity.id
_entity.type
_entity.pdbx_description
1 polymer ?
#
loop_
_entity_poly.entity_id
_entity_poly.type
_entity_poly.pdbx_seq_one_letter_code
_entity_poly.pdbx_strand_id
1 'polypeptide(L)'
;GSLTRRAVCELASHRSAGFAQWIEDNVAFPSSMVDRIVPAMSDASRDRLQKELNCHDQNAVMCEAFSQWVVEDNFPQGRPDWEHDGVQMVKDVHPFETMKLRLLNGSHSLLAYVGLAAKYKTVAQAVVDEKFASLIRHYMSFEAAPTLDLPQEVQVQTYIESLVSRFANDSLQHQLSQIAMDGSQKIPQRWLNGAEELIANKGSNKSADKADLTATALGVAAWLSYVRGEDLEGHQYKVDDPMAQTLSELHSRCSDPESLVREALKLNDIFSTKLSQN
;
A
#
# COMPACT_ATOMS: atom_id res chain seq x y z
N GLY A 1 -0.14 5.36 -16.63
CA GLY A 1 0.03 6.33 -17.71
C GLY A 1 1.40 6.97 -17.72
N SER A 2 1.76 7.77 -16.71
CA SER A 2 2.97 8.60 -16.69
C SER A 2 4.29 7.81 -16.80
N LEU A 3 4.41 6.67 -16.13
CA LEU A 3 5.61 5.81 -16.25
C LEU A 3 5.74 5.24 -17.68
N THR A 4 4.65 4.77 -18.25
CA THR A 4 4.62 4.23 -19.62
C THR A 4 4.98 5.32 -20.63
N ARG A 5 4.40 6.52 -20.49
CA ARG A 5 4.75 7.68 -21.33
C ARG A 5 6.24 7.95 -21.30
N ARG A 6 6.83 8.07 -20.11
CA ARG A 6 8.26 8.34 -19.96
C ARG A 6 9.12 7.27 -20.63
N ALA A 7 8.85 5.99 -20.37
CA ALA A 7 9.61 4.88 -20.95
C ALA A 7 9.49 4.82 -22.47
N VAL A 8 8.29 5.04 -23.02
CA VAL A 8 8.04 5.04 -24.47
C VAL A 8 8.72 6.23 -25.16
N CYS A 9 8.62 7.45 -24.59
CA CYS A 9 9.27 8.63 -25.14
C CYS A 9 10.80 8.53 -25.07
N GLU A 10 11.35 8.00 -23.96
CA GLU A 10 12.78 7.74 -23.84
C GLU A 10 13.26 6.75 -24.90
N LEU A 11 12.59 5.62 -25.06
CA LEU A 11 12.92 4.64 -26.10
C LEU A 11 12.81 5.23 -27.51
N ALA A 12 11.78 6.04 -27.77
CA ALA A 12 11.59 6.69 -29.06
C ALA A 12 12.70 7.71 -29.36
N SER A 13 13.22 8.43 -28.36
CA SER A 13 14.31 9.40 -28.53
C SER A 13 15.60 8.75 -29.04
N HIS A 14 15.85 7.47 -28.71
CA HIS A 14 16.96 6.71 -29.26
C HIS A 14 16.83 6.43 -30.76
N ARG A 15 15.61 6.50 -31.35
CA ARG A 15 15.39 6.41 -32.81
C ARG A 15 15.50 7.78 -33.47
N SER A 16 14.77 8.74 -32.96
CA SER A 16 14.88 10.16 -33.36
C SER A 16 14.15 11.07 -32.36
N ALA A 17 14.69 12.28 -32.14
CA ALA A 17 14.04 13.29 -31.31
C ALA A 17 12.65 13.68 -31.85
N GLY A 18 12.49 13.77 -33.17
CA GLY A 18 11.22 14.08 -33.82
C GLY A 18 10.15 13.00 -33.58
N PHE A 19 10.55 11.75 -33.47
CA PHE A 19 9.60 10.66 -33.15
C PHE A 19 9.15 10.70 -31.68
N ALA A 20 10.06 10.98 -30.76
CA ALA A 20 9.68 11.17 -29.34
C ALA A 20 8.71 12.35 -29.20
N GLN A 21 8.99 13.49 -29.84
CA GLN A 21 8.09 14.66 -29.82
C GLN A 21 6.73 14.34 -30.43
N TRP A 22 6.71 13.62 -31.58
CA TRP A 22 5.44 13.20 -32.18
C TRP A 22 4.59 12.35 -31.23
N ILE A 23 5.21 11.43 -30.48
CA ILE A 23 4.51 10.62 -29.46
C ILE A 23 3.95 11.52 -28.34
N GLU A 24 4.74 12.47 -27.84
CA GLU A 24 4.29 13.40 -26.81
C GLU A 24 3.07 14.22 -27.24
N ASP A 25 3.04 14.65 -28.51
CA ASP A 25 2.01 15.51 -29.06
C ASP A 25 0.74 14.74 -29.50
N ASN A 26 0.84 13.45 -29.83
CA ASN A 26 -0.23 12.72 -30.51
C ASN A 26 -0.72 11.47 -29.77
N VAL A 27 0.01 10.99 -28.73
CA VAL A 27 -0.36 9.76 -28.02
C VAL A 27 -0.74 10.07 -26.58
N ALA A 28 -1.96 9.73 -26.21
CA ALA A 28 -2.41 9.81 -24.83
C ALA A 28 -1.99 8.56 -24.03
N PHE A 29 -1.69 8.77 -22.75
CA PHE A 29 -1.34 7.71 -21.80
C PHE A 29 -2.21 7.85 -20.53
N PRO A 30 -3.52 7.61 -20.63
CA PRO A 30 -4.41 7.74 -19.48
C PRO A 30 -3.96 6.81 -18.34
N SER A 31 -3.96 7.34 -17.14
CA SER A 31 -3.73 6.58 -15.92
C SER A 31 -5.02 5.91 -15.45
N SER A 32 -4.88 4.85 -14.68
CA SER A 32 -6.01 4.07 -14.19
C SER A 32 -5.70 3.49 -12.81
N MET A 33 -6.67 3.52 -11.92
CA MET A 33 -6.62 2.92 -10.59
C MET A 33 -7.73 1.89 -10.44
N VAL A 34 -7.37 0.69 -10.00
CA VAL A 34 -8.32 -0.37 -9.62
C VAL A 34 -8.23 -0.62 -8.13
N ASP A 35 -9.35 -0.53 -7.43
CA ASP A 35 -9.48 -0.96 -6.05
C ASP A 35 -10.33 -2.24 -5.99
N ARG A 36 -9.66 -3.35 -5.76
CA ARG A 36 -10.22 -4.67 -5.51
C ARG A 36 -9.18 -5.52 -4.80
N ILE A 37 -9.54 -6.18 -3.71
CA ILE A 37 -8.64 -7.10 -3.00
C ILE A 37 -8.62 -8.44 -3.75
N VAL A 38 -7.44 -8.81 -4.26
CA VAL A 38 -7.17 -10.05 -4.99
C VAL A 38 -5.90 -10.67 -4.39
N PRO A 39 -6.01 -11.51 -3.36
CA PRO A 39 -4.86 -12.21 -2.77
C PRO A 39 -4.18 -13.13 -3.80
N ALA A 40 -2.89 -13.37 -3.62
CA ALA A 40 -2.21 -14.40 -4.39
C ALA A 40 -2.82 -15.78 -4.08
N MET A 41 -3.03 -16.58 -5.12
CA MET A 41 -3.62 -17.91 -4.99
C MET A 41 -2.64 -18.89 -4.34
N SER A 42 -3.03 -19.45 -3.20
CA SER A 42 -2.36 -20.61 -2.60
C SER A 42 -2.84 -21.92 -3.23
N ASP A 43 -2.09 -23.01 -3.04
CA ASP A 43 -2.51 -24.35 -3.51
C ASP A 43 -3.86 -24.75 -2.87
N ALA A 44 -4.05 -24.46 -1.59
CA ALA A 44 -5.33 -24.70 -0.90
C ALA A 44 -6.50 -23.91 -1.52
N SER A 45 -6.23 -22.65 -1.94
CA SER A 45 -7.24 -21.83 -2.64
C SER A 45 -7.56 -22.39 -4.02
N ARG A 46 -6.55 -22.88 -4.76
CA ARG A 46 -6.76 -23.54 -6.07
C ARG A 46 -7.58 -24.82 -5.92
N ASP A 47 -7.23 -25.67 -4.97
CA ASP A 47 -7.96 -26.94 -4.72
C ASP A 47 -9.41 -26.68 -4.32
N ARG A 48 -9.67 -25.66 -3.50
CA ARG A 48 -11.02 -25.24 -3.15
C ARG A 48 -11.77 -24.80 -4.39
N LEU A 49 -11.20 -23.92 -5.18
CA LEU A 49 -11.85 -23.36 -6.38
C LEU A 49 -12.11 -24.44 -7.43
N GLN A 50 -11.17 -25.37 -7.64
CA GLN A 50 -11.36 -26.53 -8.52
C GLN A 50 -12.55 -27.39 -8.12
N LYS A 51 -12.75 -27.61 -6.80
CA LYS A 51 -13.90 -28.36 -6.28
C LYS A 51 -15.20 -27.59 -6.47
N GLU A 52 -15.22 -26.29 -6.21
CA GLU A 52 -16.41 -25.45 -6.34
C GLU A 52 -16.84 -25.29 -7.79
N LEU A 53 -15.93 -25.10 -8.72
CA LEU A 53 -16.20 -24.91 -10.15
C LEU A 53 -16.28 -26.22 -10.95
N ASN A 54 -15.87 -27.33 -10.34
CA ASN A 54 -15.75 -28.64 -11.01
C ASN A 54 -14.90 -28.57 -12.30
N CYS A 55 -13.92 -27.68 -12.33
CA CYS A 55 -12.97 -27.57 -13.43
C CYS A 55 -11.60 -27.12 -12.92
N HIS A 56 -10.53 -27.51 -13.64
CA HIS A 56 -9.17 -27.10 -13.34
C HIS A 56 -8.82 -25.86 -14.17
N ASP A 57 -8.69 -24.70 -13.51
CA ASP A 57 -8.24 -23.45 -14.12
C ASP A 57 -7.01 -22.94 -13.39
N GLN A 58 -5.85 -23.00 -14.09
CA GLN A 58 -4.58 -22.55 -13.55
C GLN A 58 -4.50 -21.02 -13.36
N ASN A 59 -5.31 -20.26 -14.09
CA ASN A 59 -5.33 -18.81 -14.08
C ASN A 59 -6.48 -18.23 -13.23
N ALA A 60 -7.27 -19.10 -12.60
CA ALA A 60 -8.35 -18.66 -11.74
C ALA A 60 -7.84 -17.81 -10.58
N VAL A 61 -8.57 -16.76 -10.23
CA VAL A 61 -8.30 -15.89 -9.10
C VAL A 61 -9.52 -15.74 -8.22
N MET A 62 -9.31 -15.67 -6.91
CA MET A 62 -10.34 -15.31 -5.95
C MET A 62 -10.22 -13.82 -5.63
N CYS A 63 -11.34 -13.13 -5.63
CA CYS A 63 -11.39 -11.70 -5.30
C CYS A 63 -12.62 -11.38 -4.45
N GLU A 64 -12.62 -10.23 -3.82
CA GLU A 64 -13.80 -9.69 -3.13
C GLU A 64 -14.90 -9.25 -4.11
N ALA A 65 -16.10 -9.05 -3.59
CA ALA A 65 -17.23 -8.53 -4.38
C ALA A 65 -17.06 -7.04 -4.72
N PHE A 66 -16.40 -6.25 -3.85
CA PHE A 66 -16.15 -4.85 -4.11
C PHE A 66 -15.25 -4.67 -5.33
N SER A 67 -15.57 -3.65 -6.14
CA SER A 67 -14.74 -3.23 -7.28
C SER A 67 -14.94 -1.75 -7.51
N GLN A 68 -13.84 -1.01 -7.64
CA GLN A 68 -13.83 0.37 -8.13
C GLN A 68 -12.76 0.46 -9.21
N TRP A 69 -13.15 1.00 -10.37
CA TRP A 69 -12.22 1.29 -11.46
C TRP A 69 -12.33 2.75 -11.82
N VAL A 70 -11.22 3.49 -11.63
CA VAL A 70 -11.11 4.91 -11.94
C VAL A 70 -10.14 5.08 -13.09
N VAL A 71 -10.51 5.86 -14.10
CA VAL A 71 -9.72 6.04 -15.34
C VAL A 71 -9.69 7.53 -15.69
N GLU A 72 -8.52 8.03 -16.09
CA GLU A 72 -8.40 9.36 -16.68
C GLU A 72 -9.14 9.44 -18.02
N ASP A 73 -10.03 10.43 -18.17
CA ASP A 73 -10.77 10.65 -19.40
C ASP A 73 -9.91 11.42 -20.41
N ASN A 74 -8.89 10.75 -20.93
CA ASN A 74 -7.96 11.29 -21.91
C ASN A 74 -7.81 10.33 -23.10
N PHE A 75 -8.82 10.32 -23.97
CA PHE A 75 -8.92 9.46 -25.16
C PHE A 75 -9.16 10.30 -26.42
N PRO A 76 -8.10 10.85 -27.06
CA PRO A 76 -8.23 11.76 -28.21
C PRO A 76 -9.01 11.18 -29.41
N GLN A 77 -9.08 9.86 -29.52
CA GLN A 77 -9.80 9.18 -30.62
C GLN A 77 -11.15 8.59 -30.19
N GLY A 78 -11.63 8.97 -28.98
CA GLY A 78 -12.85 8.42 -28.40
C GLY A 78 -12.60 7.11 -27.66
N ARG A 79 -13.58 6.69 -26.89
CA ARG A 79 -13.61 5.47 -26.08
C ARG A 79 -15.04 4.91 -25.95
N PRO A 80 -15.21 3.66 -25.53
CA PRO A 80 -16.53 3.13 -25.15
C PRO A 80 -17.11 3.87 -23.93
N ASP A 81 -18.42 3.77 -23.76
CA ASP A 81 -19.17 4.38 -22.63
C ASP A 81 -19.08 3.48 -21.38
N TRP A 82 -17.86 3.31 -20.85
CA TRP A 82 -17.57 2.45 -19.69
C TRP A 82 -18.26 2.87 -18.40
N GLU A 83 -18.72 4.12 -18.30
CA GLU A 83 -19.52 4.64 -17.18
C GLU A 83 -20.78 3.83 -16.96
N HIS A 84 -21.39 3.26 -18.02
CA HIS A 84 -22.56 2.38 -17.93
C HIS A 84 -22.26 1.07 -17.17
N ASP A 85 -21.00 0.65 -17.17
CA ASP A 85 -20.51 -0.53 -16.43
C ASP A 85 -19.85 -0.16 -15.09
N GLY A 86 -20.04 1.08 -14.63
CA GLY A 86 -19.58 1.56 -13.32
C GLY A 86 -18.14 2.04 -13.28
N VAL A 87 -17.50 2.26 -14.43
CA VAL A 87 -16.17 2.88 -14.47
C VAL A 87 -16.28 4.37 -14.15
N GLN A 88 -15.46 4.83 -13.22
CA GLN A 88 -15.42 6.23 -12.84
C GLN A 88 -14.42 6.99 -13.73
N MET A 89 -14.93 7.83 -14.62
CA MET A 89 -14.10 8.68 -15.48
C MET A 89 -13.78 9.99 -14.76
N VAL A 90 -12.49 10.33 -14.70
CA VAL A 90 -11.99 11.50 -13.97
C VAL A 90 -10.96 12.27 -14.79
N LYS A 91 -10.69 13.51 -14.41
CA LYS A 91 -9.63 14.32 -15.03
C LYS A 91 -8.25 13.92 -14.52
N ASP A 92 -8.16 13.49 -13.27
CA ASP A 92 -6.91 13.10 -12.60
C ASP A 92 -7.19 11.90 -11.69
N VAL A 93 -6.46 10.81 -11.91
CA VAL A 93 -6.56 9.58 -11.12
C VAL A 93 -5.71 9.66 -9.84
N HIS A 94 -4.71 10.51 -9.78
CA HIS A 94 -3.73 10.56 -8.70
C HIS A 94 -4.34 10.69 -7.28
N PRO A 95 -5.38 11.50 -7.03
CA PRO A 95 -6.05 11.53 -5.73
C PRO A 95 -6.58 10.16 -5.28
N PHE A 96 -7.16 9.39 -6.20
CA PHE A 96 -7.72 8.06 -5.93
C PHE A 96 -6.60 7.01 -5.72
N GLU A 97 -5.52 7.09 -6.49
CA GLU A 97 -4.33 6.25 -6.28
C GLU A 97 -3.74 6.49 -4.89
N THR A 98 -3.57 7.76 -4.48
CA THR A 98 -3.05 8.14 -3.17
C THR A 98 -3.98 7.69 -2.05
N MET A 99 -5.29 7.87 -2.21
CA MET A 99 -6.29 7.40 -1.25
C MET A 99 -6.18 5.89 -1.03
N LYS A 100 -6.20 5.09 -2.10
CA LYS A 100 -6.03 3.64 -2.02
C LYS A 100 -4.69 3.26 -1.39
N LEU A 101 -3.61 3.90 -1.82
CA LEU A 101 -2.25 3.59 -1.35
C LEU A 101 -2.11 3.82 0.15
N ARG A 102 -2.60 4.95 0.66
CA ARG A 102 -2.47 5.33 2.07
C ARG A 102 -3.51 4.64 2.94
N LEU A 103 -4.79 4.61 2.55
CA LEU A 103 -5.83 4.02 3.38
C LEU A 103 -5.84 2.49 3.30
N LEU A 104 -6.02 1.90 2.10
CA LEU A 104 -6.10 0.44 1.96
C LEU A 104 -4.75 -0.23 2.13
N ASN A 105 -3.78 0.15 1.30
CA ASN A 105 -2.49 -0.54 1.30
C ASN A 105 -1.67 -0.25 2.57
N GLY A 106 -1.78 0.97 3.13
CA GLY A 106 -1.17 1.34 4.41
C GLY A 106 -1.73 0.51 5.56
N SER A 107 -3.06 0.40 5.66
CA SER A 107 -3.72 -0.45 6.67
C SER A 107 -3.37 -1.94 6.51
N HIS A 108 -3.28 -2.44 5.28
CA HIS A 108 -2.80 -3.80 5.03
C HIS A 108 -1.40 -4.03 5.60
N SER A 109 -0.46 -3.10 5.37
CA SER A 109 0.89 -3.23 5.94
C SER A 109 0.89 -3.18 7.46
N LEU A 110 0.08 -2.31 8.06
CA LEU A 110 -0.05 -2.21 9.51
C LEU A 110 -0.59 -3.51 10.11
N LEU A 111 -1.68 -4.05 9.54
CA LEU A 111 -2.23 -5.34 9.94
C LEU A 111 -1.22 -6.47 9.75
N ALA A 112 -0.43 -6.45 8.67
CA ALA A 112 0.53 -7.50 8.39
C ALA A 112 1.60 -7.59 9.49
N TYR A 113 2.29 -6.50 9.78
CA TYR A 113 3.40 -6.54 10.74
C TYR A 113 2.93 -6.66 12.19
N VAL A 114 1.94 -5.88 12.61
CA VAL A 114 1.42 -5.94 13.98
C VAL A 114 0.64 -7.24 14.20
N GLY A 115 -0.11 -7.71 13.18
CA GLY A 115 -0.86 -8.96 13.24
C GLY A 115 0.04 -10.20 13.32
N LEU A 116 1.12 -10.25 12.53
CA LEU A 116 2.11 -11.33 12.61
C LEU A 116 2.79 -11.36 13.98
N ALA A 117 3.17 -10.20 14.54
CA ALA A 117 3.72 -10.11 15.89
C ALA A 117 2.73 -10.64 16.96
N ALA A 118 1.42 -10.45 16.75
CA ALA A 118 0.36 -10.97 17.59
C ALA A 118 -0.10 -12.39 17.20
N LYS A 119 0.60 -13.07 16.28
CA LYS A 119 0.35 -14.46 15.83
C LYS A 119 -0.96 -14.67 15.05
N TYR A 120 -1.55 -13.63 14.52
CA TYR A 120 -2.62 -13.77 13.53
C TYR A 120 -2.05 -14.26 12.19
N LYS A 121 -2.86 -14.96 11.41
CA LYS A 121 -2.46 -15.51 10.10
C LYS A 121 -3.08 -14.75 8.93
N THR A 122 -4.33 -14.31 9.08
CA THR A 122 -5.08 -13.64 8.02
C THR A 122 -5.51 -12.24 8.44
N VAL A 123 -5.79 -11.40 7.45
CA VAL A 123 -6.33 -10.05 7.63
C VAL A 123 -7.65 -10.11 8.41
N ALA A 124 -8.54 -11.03 8.04
CA ALA A 124 -9.85 -11.19 8.69
C ALA A 124 -9.70 -11.56 10.17
N GLN A 125 -8.81 -12.51 10.51
CA GLN A 125 -8.56 -12.86 11.90
C GLN A 125 -8.08 -11.66 12.73
N ALA A 126 -7.18 -10.85 12.17
CA ALA A 126 -6.67 -9.68 12.88
C ALA A 126 -7.77 -8.62 13.09
N VAL A 127 -8.56 -8.31 12.06
CA VAL A 127 -9.58 -7.23 12.10
C VAL A 127 -10.78 -7.56 12.97
N VAL A 128 -11.09 -8.84 13.19
CA VAL A 128 -12.15 -9.27 14.15
C VAL A 128 -11.78 -8.90 15.60
N ASP A 129 -10.51 -8.79 15.93
CA ASP A 129 -10.07 -8.20 17.20
C ASP A 129 -10.29 -6.68 17.18
N GLU A 130 -11.14 -6.18 18.07
CA GLU A 130 -11.53 -4.77 18.16
C GLU A 130 -10.34 -3.83 18.39
N LYS A 131 -9.25 -4.30 19.01
CA LYS A 131 -8.02 -3.52 19.17
C LYS A 131 -7.36 -3.23 17.83
N PHE A 132 -7.33 -4.23 16.94
CA PHE A 132 -6.81 -4.05 15.58
C PHE A 132 -7.75 -3.23 14.71
N ALA A 133 -9.06 -3.45 14.80
CA ALA A 133 -10.04 -2.63 14.11
C ALA A 133 -9.93 -1.16 14.53
N SER A 134 -9.79 -0.88 15.82
CA SER A 134 -9.58 0.48 16.34
C SER A 134 -8.25 1.07 15.90
N LEU A 135 -7.17 0.29 15.89
CA LEU A 135 -5.85 0.74 15.42
C LEU A 135 -5.89 1.18 13.95
N ILE A 136 -6.48 0.38 13.06
CA ILE A 136 -6.55 0.75 11.64
C ILE A 136 -7.50 1.92 11.38
N ARG A 137 -8.62 2.04 12.12
CA ARG A 137 -9.48 3.22 12.04
C ARG A 137 -8.74 4.47 12.49
N HIS A 138 -7.98 4.39 13.58
CA HIS A 138 -7.14 5.49 14.05
C HIS A 138 -6.12 5.91 12.99
N TYR A 139 -5.33 4.95 12.47
CA TYR A 139 -4.39 5.20 11.39
C TYR A 139 -5.03 5.90 10.19
N MET A 140 -6.12 5.32 9.68
CA MET A 140 -6.81 5.86 8.49
C MET A 140 -7.37 7.26 8.73
N SER A 141 -8.01 7.50 9.89
CA SER A 141 -8.72 8.75 10.15
C SER A 141 -7.81 9.90 10.57
N PHE A 142 -6.72 9.61 11.33
CA PHE A 142 -5.91 10.65 11.96
C PHE A 142 -4.51 10.81 11.35
N GLU A 143 -3.99 9.76 10.71
CA GLU A 143 -2.64 9.80 10.14
C GLU A 143 -2.65 9.81 8.60
N ALA A 144 -3.52 9.03 7.96
CA ALA A 144 -3.56 8.92 6.50
C ALA A 144 -4.54 9.93 5.86
N ALA A 145 -5.82 9.98 6.28
CA ALA A 145 -6.83 10.83 5.67
C ALA A 145 -6.47 12.34 5.64
N PRO A 146 -5.83 12.93 6.69
CA PRO A 146 -5.45 14.34 6.65
C PRO A 146 -4.39 14.70 5.61
N THR A 147 -3.76 13.72 4.98
CA THR A 147 -2.75 13.91 3.93
C THR A 147 -3.33 13.77 2.52
N LEU A 148 -4.64 13.54 2.39
CA LEU A 148 -5.29 13.30 1.12
C LEU A 148 -5.90 14.61 0.57
N ASP A 149 -5.63 14.88 -0.70
CA ASP A 149 -6.28 15.95 -1.47
C ASP A 149 -7.30 15.31 -2.41
N LEU A 150 -8.55 15.22 -1.97
CA LEU A 150 -9.62 14.50 -2.66
C LEU A 150 -10.69 15.44 -3.19
N PRO A 151 -11.35 15.08 -4.31
CA PRO A 151 -12.55 15.75 -4.77
C PRO A 151 -13.64 15.80 -3.67
N GLN A 152 -14.42 16.88 -3.63
CA GLN A 152 -15.41 17.10 -2.56
C GLN A 152 -16.50 16.01 -2.50
N GLU A 153 -16.73 15.32 -3.60
CA GLU A 153 -17.72 14.25 -3.71
C GLU A 153 -17.27 12.96 -3.00
N VAL A 154 -15.98 12.81 -2.73
CA VAL A 154 -15.42 11.60 -2.12
C VAL A 154 -15.62 11.62 -0.61
N GLN A 155 -16.43 10.68 -0.13
CA GLN A 155 -16.73 10.52 1.30
C GLN A 155 -15.70 9.61 1.97
N VAL A 156 -14.60 10.18 2.44
CA VAL A 156 -13.45 9.43 3.02
C VAL A 156 -13.89 8.54 4.17
N GLN A 157 -14.74 9.02 5.07
CA GLN A 157 -15.19 8.25 6.22
C GLN A 157 -16.00 7.02 5.81
N THR A 158 -16.84 7.15 4.80
CA THR A 158 -17.58 6.00 4.22
C THR A 158 -16.62 4.97 3.63
N TYR A 159 -15.58 5.44 2.95
CA TYR A 159 -14.56 4.54 2.42
C TYR A 159 -13.77 3.82 3.53
N ILE A 160 -13.40 4.50 4.62
CA ILE A 160 -12.74 3.91 5.79
C ILE A 160 -13.58 2.77 6.39
N GLU A 161 -14.86 3.00 6.66
CA GLU A 161 -15.73 1.96 7.21
C GLU A 161 -15.94 0.80 6.22
N SER A 162 -16.03 1.10 4.93
CA SER A 162 -16.05 0.08 3.89
C SER A 162 -14.78 -0.79 3.93
N LEU A 163 -13.60 -0.19 4.10
CA LEU A 163 -12.34 -0.93 4.21
C LEU A 163 -12.32 -1.89 5.41
N VAL A 164 -12.77 -1.43 6.58
CA VAL A 164 -12.84 -2.29 7.78
C VAL A 164 -13.75 -3.49 7.53
N SER A 165 -14.91 -3.27 6.90
CA SER A 165 -15.83 -4.34 6.52
C SER A 165 -15.22 -5.31 5.50
N ARG A 166 -14.50 -4.80 4.49
CA ARG A 166 -13.82 -5.60 3.46
C ARG A 166 -12.69 -6.45 4.07
N PHE A 167 -11.93 -5.90 5.01
CA PHE A 167 -10.89 -6.63 5.73
C PHE A 167 -11.43 -7.78 6.60
N ALA A 168 -12.64 -7.63 7.13
CA ALA A 168 -13.31 -8.68 7.91
C ALA A 168 -13.81 -9.85 7.04
N ASN A 169 -13.72 -9.76 5.71
CA ASN A 169 -14.13 -10.83 4.79
C ASN A 169 -13.18 -12.03 4.86
N ASP A 170 -13.57 -13.08 5.60
CA ASP A 170 -12.78 -14.29 5.78
C ASP A 170 -12.75 -15.21 4.53
N SER A 171 -13.64 -15.01 3.56
CA SER A 171 -13.71 -15.87 2.38
C SER A 171 -12.43 -15.87 1.53
N LEU A 172 -11.67 -14.76 1.57
CA LEU A 172 -10.44 -14.59 0.80
C LEU A 172 -9.21 -15.25 1.46
N GLN A 173 -9.25 -15.53 2.76
CA GLN A 173 -8.11 -16.07 3.52
C GLN A 173 -6.79 -15.32 3.26
N HIS A 174 -6.86 -13.98 3.14
CA HIS A 174 -5.73 -13.14 2.77
C HIS A 174 -4.63 -13.20 3.84
N GLN A 175 -3.50 -13.83 3.50
CA GLN A 175 -2.43 -14.11 4.44
C GLN A 175 -1.62 -12.85 4.77
N LEU A 176 -1.39 -12.58 6.05
CA LEU A 176 -0.57 -11.46 6.50
C LEU A 176 0.89 -11.59 6.00
N SER A 177 1.41 -12.81 5.91
CA SER A 177 2.75 -13.09 5.38
C SER A 177 2.92 -12.68 3.91
N GLN A 178 1.87 -12.82 3.07
CA GLN A 178 1.91 -12.33 1.67
C GLN A 178 1.97 -10.80 1.60
N ILE A 179 1.31 -10.12 2.52
CA ILE A 179 1.30 -8.65 2.58
C ILE A 179 2.63 -8.11 3.09
N ALA A 180 3.27 -8.82 4.02
CA ALA A 180 4.52 -8.43 4.69
C ALA A 180 5.77 -8.43 3.77
N MET A 181 5.68 -9.04 2.58
CA MET A 181 6.76 -9.04 1.58
C MET A 181 7.07 -7.61 1.10
N ASP A 182 8.32 -7.37 0.67
CA ASP A 182 8.80 -6.11 0.08
C ASP A 182 8.58 -4.86 0.96
N GLY A 183 8.69 -5.00 2.27
CA GLY A 183 8.44 -3.91 3.23
C GLY A 183 9.30 -2.69 2.97
N SER A 184 10.59 -2.88 2.67
CA SER A 184 11.52 -1.80 2.36
C SER A 184 11.08 -0.92 1.18
N GLN A 185 10.35 -1.48 0.20
CA GLN A 185 9.80 -0.74 -0.95
C GLN A 185 8.40 -0.18 -0.68
N LYS A 186 7.59 -0.88 0.13
CA LYS A 186 6.19 -0.54 0.37
C LYS A 186 6.02 0.55 1.45
N ILE A 187 6.78 0.48 2.53
CA ILE A 187 6.67 1.39 3.67
C ILE A 187 6.88 2.86 3.29
N PRO A 188 7.90 3.24 2.50
CA PRO A 188 8.07 4.63 2.08
C PRO A 188 6.82 5.21 1.44
N GLN A 189 6.22 4.47 0.52
CA GLN A 189 5.06 4.93 -0.25
C GLN A 189 3.76 4.89 0.56
N ARG A 190 3.59 3.88 1.43
CA ARG A 190 2.34 3.65 2.17
C ARG A 190 2.20 4.50 3.41
N TRP A 191 3.33 4.77 4.11
CA TRP A 191 3.35 5.44 5.41
C TRP A 191 4.22 6.68 5.43
N LEU A 192 5.51 6.56 5.03
CA LEU A 192 6.49 7.60 5.35
C LEU A 192 6.27 8.89 4.59
N ASN A 193 5.88 8.82 3.30
CA ASN A 193 5.54 10.02 2.53
C ASN A 193 4.36 10.78 3.16
N GLY A 194 3.33 10.06 3.60
CA GLY A 194 2.19 10.67 4.31
C GLY A 194 2.59 11.26 5.66
N ALA A 195 3.44 10.56 6.41
CA ALA A 195 3.97 11.06 7.68
C ALA A 195 4.77 12.36 7.52
N GLU A 196 5.62 12.45 6.48
CA GLU A 196 6.35 13.68 6.16
C GLU A 196 5.41 14.85 5.86
N GLU A 197 4.38 14.62 5.05
CA GLU A 197 3.38 15.62 4.71
C GLU A 197 2.63 16.08 5.97
N LEU A 198 2.26 15.16 6.85
CA LEU A 198 1.56 15.45 8.09
C LEU A 198 2.42 16.30 9.05
N ILE A 199 3.71 15.97 9.16
CA ILE A 199 4.69 16.74 9.95
C ILE A 199 4.85 18.15 9.37
N ALA A 200 5.02 18.25 8.04
CA ALA A 200 5.23 19.52 7.35
C ALA A 200 4.01 20.44 7.47
N ASN A 201 2.80 19.91 7.32
CA ASN A 201 1.55 20.66 7.40
C ASN A 201 1.30 21.20 8.82
N LYS A 202 1.62 20.43 9.85
CA LYS A 202 1.50 20.87 11.26
C LYS A 202 2.62 21.84 11.67
N GLY A 203 3.81 21.71 11.11
CA GLY A 203 4.93 22.64 11.34
C GLY A 203 4.66 24.08 10.89
N SER A 204 3.76 24.27 9.93
CA SER A 204 3.32 25.60 9.45
C SER A 204 2.25 26.27 10.36
N ASN A 205 1.63 25.53 11.26
CA ASN A 205 0.56 26.00 12.14
C ASN A 205 1.03 25.96 13.60
N LYS A 206 1.57 27.08 14.10
CA LYS A 206 2.22 27.22 15.43
C LYS A 206 1.30 26.93 16.64
N SER A 207 0.00 26.70 16.44
CA SER A 207 -0.97 26.36 17.48
C SER A 207 -1.47 24.92 17.43
N ALA A 208 -0.95 24.08 16.51
CA ALA A 208 -1.38 22.69 16.40
C ALA A 208 -0.49 21.79 17.27
N ASP A 209 -1.11 20.88 18.01
CA ASP A 209 -0.41 19.76 18.68
C ASP A 209 0.48 18.99 17.70
N LYS A 210 1.51 18.30 18.22
CA LYS A 210 2.40 17.43 17.42
C LYS A 210 1.56 16.50 16.53
N ALA A 211 2.10 16.17 15.34
CA ALA A 211 1.48 15.18 14.48
C ALA A 211 1.31 13.87 15.26
N ASP A 212 0.09 13.32 15.27
CA ASP A 212 -0.11 11.98 15.80
C ASP A 212 0.33 10.99 14.73
N LEU A 213 1.39 10.26 15.00
CA LEU A 213 1.97 9.22 14.16
C LEU A 213 2.11 7.90 14.92
N THR A 214 1.29 7.73 15.96
CA THR A 214 1.37 6.58 16.88
C THR A 214 1.20 5.25 16.14
N ALA A 215 0.24 5.16 15.23
CA ALA A 215 0.00 3.93 14.48
C ALA A 215 1.10 3.69 13.42
N THR A 216 1.56 4.73 12.73
CA THR A 216 2.70 4.63 11.80
C THR A 216 3.97 4.21 12.53
N ALA A 217 4.29 4.80 13.68
CA ALA A 217 5.46 4.45 14.48
C ALA A 217 5.39 2.99 14.98
N LEU A 218 4.20 2.54 15.44
CA LEU A 218 3.98 1.15 15.81
C LEU A 218 4.18 0.21 14.61
N GLY A 219 3.67 0.58 13.43
CA GLY A 219 3.85 -0.18 12.20
C GLY A 219 5.31 -0.32 11.79
N VAL A 220 6.09 0.77 11.87
CA VAL A 220 7.54 0.75 11.58
C VAL A 220 8.28 -0.11 12.61
N ALA A 221 7.96 0.00 13.89
CA ALA A 221 8.57 -0.82 14.93
C ALA A 221 8.27 -2.32 14.73
N ALA A 222 7.02 -2.66 14.39
CA ALA A 222 6.62 -4.03 14.09
C ALA A 222 7.31 -4.57 12.82
N TRP A 223 7.46 -3.73 11.79
CA TRP A 223 8.22 -4.09 10.60
C TRP A 223 9.70 -4.33 10.91
N LEU A 224 10.34 -3.44 11.67
CA LEU A 224 11.73 -3.64 12.12
C LEU A 224 11.88 -4.95 12.91
N SER A 225 10.92 -5.29 13.76
CA SER A 225 10.91 -6.58 14.44
C SER A 225 10.77 -7.75 13.47
N TYR A 226 9.86 -7.63 12.47
CA TYR A 226 9.63 -8.66 11.46
C TYR A 226 10.88 -8.96 10.62
N VAL A 227 11.60 -7.94 10.17
CA VAL A 227 12.77 -8.12 9.30
C VAL A 227 13.98 -8.74 10.00
N ARG A 228 13.89 -8.97 11.30
CA ARG A 228 14.86 -9.80 12.04
C ARG A 228 14.86 -11.27 11.58
N GLY A 229 13.76 -11.74 10.99
CA GLY A 229 13.60 -13.11 10.54
C GLY A 229 13.39 -14.13 11.66
N GLU A 230 12.99 -13.66 12.83
CA GLU A 230 12.74 -14.47 14.03
C GLU A 230 11.54 -13.91 14.79
N ASP A 231 10.62 -14.77 15.21
CA ASP A 231 9.48 -14.38 16.04
C ASP A 231 9.87 -14.19 17.52
N LEU A 232 8.90 -13.78 18.34
CA LEU A 232 9.11 -13.55 19.77
C LEU A 232 9.40 -14.83 20.56
N GLU A 233 9.23 -16.02 19.96
CA GLU A 233 9.51 -17.32 20.57
C GLU A 233 10.83 -17.92 20.07
N GLY A 234 11.53 -17.23 19.15
CA GLY A 234 12.81 -17.66 18.59
C GLY A 234 12.68 -18.55 17.35
N HIS A 235 11.46 -18.71 16.77
CA HIS A 235 11.30 -19.46 15.54
C HIS A 235 11.75 -18.61 14.34
N GLN A 236 12.64 -19.19 13.56
CA GLN A 236 13.19 -18.55 12.36
C GLN A 236 12.19 -18.63 11.19
N TYR A 237 12.10 -17.57 10.42
CA TYR A 237 11.37 -17.53 9.14
C TYR A 237 12.14 -16.72 8.09
N LYS A 238 11.84 -17.02 6.83
CA LYS A 238 12.44 -16.28 5.71
C LYS A 238 11.78 -14.92 5.56
N VAL A 239 12.57 -13.86 5.56
CA VAL A 239 12.13 -12.51 5.18
C VAL A 239 12.24 -12.37 3.67
N ASP A 240 11.12 -12.08 3.01
CA ASP A 240 11.06 -11.83 1.58
C ASP A 240 11.04 -10.32 1.34
N ASP A 241 12.24 -9.74 1.22
CA ASP A 241 12.45 -8.30 1.07
C ASP A 241 13.76 -8.07 0.28
N PRO A 242 13.80 -7.16 -0.70
CA PRO A 242 15.02 -6.84 -1.44
C PRO A 242 16.18 -6.40 -0.57
N MET A 243 15.91 -5.79 0.59
CA MET A 243 16.91 -5.35 1.56
C MET A 243 17.10 -6.32 2.74
N ALA A 244 16.61 -7.56 2.64
CA ALA A 244 16.64 -8.53 3.74
C ALA A 244 18.04 -8.70 4.34
N GLN A 245 19.09 -8.77 3.52
CA GLN A 245 20.47 -8.90 3.98
C GLN A 245 20.91 -7.66 4.77
N THR A 246 20.71 -6.46 4.23
CA THR A 246 21.07 -5.18 4.87
C THR A 246 20.37 -5.02 6.22
N LEU A 247 19.07 -5.38 6.27
CA LEU A 247 18.25 -5.30 7.48
C LEU A 247 18.68 -6.34 8.52
N SER A 248 19.03 -7.56 8.12
CA SER A 248 19.57 -8.59 9.01
C SER A 248 20.94 -8.19 9.60
N GLU A 249 21.83 -7.63 8.77
CA GLU A 249 23.12 -7.09 9.23
C GLU A 249 22.95 -5.93 10.21
N LEU A 250 21.93 -5.09 10.00
CA LEU A 250 21.59 -4.01 10.92
C LEU A 250 21.21 -4.56 12.31
N HIS A 251 20.34 -5.54 12.36
CA HIS A 251 19.97 -6.23 13.61
C HIS A 251 21.18 -6.85 14.31
N SER A 252 22.10 -7.44 13.57
CA SER A 252 23.28 -8.10 14.15
C SER A 252 24.26 -7.11 14.80
N ARG A 253 24.25 -5.84 14.34
CA ARG A 253 25.16 -4.78 14.84
C ARG A 253 24.57 -3.97 16.00
N CYS A 254 23.26 -3.96 16.15
CA CYS A 254 22.58 -3.17 17.18
C CYS A 254 22.30 -4.04 18.41
N SER A 255 22.72 -3.58 19.60
CA SER A 255 22.57 -4.32 20.85
C SER A 255 21.25 -4.04 21.56
N ASP A 256 20.54 -2.98 21.17
CA ASP A 256 19.31 -2.52 21.81
C ASP A 256 18.35 -1.86 20.80
N PRO A 257 17.06 -1.75 21.13
CA PRO A 257 16.06 -1.20 20.22
C PRO A 257 16.31 0.26 19.81
N GLU A 258 16.87 1.09 20.70
CA GLU A 258 17.12 2.50 20.41
C GLU A 258 18.22 2.64 19.35
N SER A 259 19.32 1.90 19.50
CA SER A 259 20.38 1.85 18.49
C SER A 259 19.90 1.33 17.17
N LEU A 260 19.02 0.30 17.16
CA LEU A 260 18.42 -0.24 15.95
C LEU A 260 17.59 0.81 15.20
N VAL A 261 16.70 1.51 15.88
CA VAL A 261 15.89 2.58 15.27
C VAL A 261 16.78 3.70 14.72
N ARG A 262 17.77 4.13 15.48
CA ARG A 262 18.71 5.18 15.08
C ARG A 262 19.51 4.82 13.83
N GLU A 263 19.96 3.59 13.72
CA GLU A 263 20.68 3.10 12.54
C GLU A 263 19.73 2.82 11.35
N ALA A 264 18.51 2.33 11.61
CA ALA A 264 17.50 2.15 10.57
C ALA A 264 17.12 3.48 9.90
N LEU A 265 16.95 4.54 10.66
CA LEU A 265 16.64 5.89 10.15
C LEU A 265 17.71 6.47 9.21
N LYS A 266 18.92 5.90 9.19
CA LYS A 266 20.00 6.28 8.25
C LYS A 266 19.90 5.60 6.90
N LEU A 267 19.00 4.63 6.74
CA LEU A 267 18.76 3.94 5.46
C LEU A 267 17.97 4.86 4.52
N ASN A 268 18.68 5.70 3.76
CA ASN A 268 18.06 6.73 2.89
C ASN A 268 17.19 6.15 1.77
N ASP A 269 17.36 4.89 1.42
CA ASP A 269 16.48 4.18 0.47
C ASP A 269 15.07 3.93 1.04
N ILE A 270 14.92 4.01 2.37
CA ILE A 270 13.65 3.79 3.08
C ILE A 270 13.19 5.08 3.76
N PHE A 271 14.04 5.69 4.56
CA PHE A 271 13.72 6.89 5.34
C PHE A 271 14.36 8.13 4.70
N SER A 272 13.54 9.11 4.38
CA SER A 272 14.08 10.38 3.88
C SER A 272 14.91 11.10 4.96
N THR A 273 15.80 11.98 4.51
CA THR A 273 16.60 12.83 5.41
C THR A 273 15.72 13.74 6.29
N LYS A 274 14.50 14.08 5.84
CA LYS A 274 13.55 14.86 6.63
C LYS A 274 13.01 14.11 7.85
N LEU A 275 12.76 12.81 7.70
CA LEU A 275 12.30 11.98 8.82
C LEU A 275 13.42 11.63 9.79
N SER A 276 14.66 11.51 9.30
CA SER A 276 15.81 11.16 10.14
C SER A 276 16.34 12.32 10.98
N GLN A 277 15.93 13.56 10.70
CA GLN A 277 16.38 14.78 11.40
C GLN A 277 15.36 15.35 12.39
N ASN A 278 14.12 14.87 12.39
CA ASN A 278 13.02 15.28 13.29
C ASN A 278 12.69 14.17 14.30
#